data_c6cf683f7890d52ba8331bd771d56941
#
_entry.id   c6cf683f7890d52ba8331bd771d56941
#
_cell.length_a   1.000
_cell.length_b   1.000
_cell.length_c   1.000
_cell.angle_alpha   90.00
_cell.angle_beta   90.00
_cell.angle_gamma   90.00
#
_symmetry.space_group_name_H-M   'P 1'
#
loop_
_entity.id
_entity.type
_entity.pdbx_description
1 polymer ?
#
loop_
_entity_poly.entity_id
_entity_poly.type
_entity_poly.pdbx_seq_one_letter_code
_entity_poly.pdbx_strand_id
1 'polypeptide(L)'
;MTDILEEIVAHKRIELERLKASVPEREIHKRTEQLIDTTPAPSSMRRALTESETGIIAEFKRKSPSKGWIKEEGRADTIPLAYQQAGAAAVSILTDSHYFGGYDSFVRVARDSGVTLPVLYKNFVVDEYQLFQARLCGASAVLLIAADLKRSECRTLARMAHELQMEVLLEIHSEHETDYISDIDLTRDMCGINNRNLGTFVTDTQNSFRLATRLPKEACKVSESGIDSPDTVCALRLAGFHGFLIGECFMKTDKPGEALEKFVLKVKEGVLR
;
A
#
# COMPACT_ATOMS: atom_id res chain seq x y z
N MET A 1 10.57 25.60 -4.14
CA MET A 1 9.29 24.89 -3.93
C MET A 1 9.58 23.84 -2.89
N THR A 2 8.87 23.88 -1.76
CA THR A 2 8.96 22.83 -0.73
C THR A 2 8.54 21.52 -1.37
N ASP A 3 9.25 20.45 -1.10
CA ASP A 3 8.88 19.11 -1.55
C ASP A 3 7.53 18.75 -0.89
N ILE A 4 6.55 18.36 -1.69
CA ILE A 4 5.20 18.01 -1.18
C ILE A 4 5.29 16.91 -0.12
N LEU A 5 6.27 16.03 -0.22
CA LEU A 5 6.49 14.95 0.72
C LEU A 5 6.90 15.48 2.09
N GLU A 6 7.84 16.45 2.14
CA GLU A 6 8.22 17.14 3.39
C GLU A 6 7.02 17.84 4.05
N GLU A 7 6.16 18.47 3.24
CA GLU A 7 4.93 19.11 3.74
C GLU A 7 3.98 18.08 4.35
N ILE A 8 3.74 16.97 3.66
CA ILE A 8 2.88 15.87 4.14
C ILE A 8 3.40 15.29 5.45
N VAL A 9 4.71 15.01 5.52
CA VAL A 9 5.35 14.46 6.73
C VAL A 9 5.25 15.44 7.89
N ALA A 10 5.50 16.72 7.67
CA ALA A 10 5.36 17.74 8.69
C ALA A 10 3.92 17.82 9.23
N HIS A 11 2.93 17.83 8.33
CA HIS A 11 1.52 17.79 8.71
C HIS A 11 1.18 16.53 9.50
N LYS A 12 1.68 15.35 9.06
CA LYS A 12 1.45 14.07 9.74
C LYS A 12 1.98 14.07 11.18
N ARG A 13 3.13 14.64 11.43
CA ARG A 13 3.67 14.77 12.79
C ARG A 13 2.74 15.59 13.71
N ILE A 14 2.16 16.69 13.20
CA ILE A 14 1.18 17.50 13.95
C ILE A 14 -0.12 16.71 14.20
N GLU A 15 -0.58 15.95 13.22
CA GLU A 15 -1.76 15.07 13.35
C GLU A 15 -1.53 14.02 14.44
N LEU A 16 -0.36 13.39 14.45
CA LEU A 16 0.02 12.37 15.43
C LEU A 16 0.05 12.90 16.87
N GLU A 17 0.55 14.11 17.10
CA GLU A 17 0.51 14.75 18.43
C GLU A 17 -0.93 14.85 18.97
N ARG A 18 -1.88 15.20 18.11
CA ARG A 18 -3.31 15.30 18.46
C ARG A 18 -3.91 13.93 18.75
N LEU A 19 -3.56 12.92 17.93
CA LEU A 19 -4.03 11.55 18.11
C LEU A 19 -3.49 10.94 19.41
N LYS A 20 -2.21 11.10 19.72
CA LYS A 20 -1.58 10.65 20.98
C LYS A 20 -2.18 11.35 22.20
N ALA A 21 -2.58 12.61 22.07
CA ALA A 21 -3.27 13.34 23.15
C ALA A 21 -4.70 12.81 23.39
N SER A 22 -5.38 12.33 22.34
CA SER A 22 -6.75 11.79 22.44
C SER A 22 -6.78 10.34 22.87
N VAL A 23 -5.85 9.51 22.40
CA VAL A 23 -5.66 8.11 22.77
C VAL A 23 -4.20 7.91 23.14
N PRO A 24 -3.84 7.86 24.44
CA PRO A 24 -2.46 7.68 24.88
C PRO A 24 -1.83 6.38 24.34
N GLU A 25 -0.51 6.42 24.11
CA GLU A 25 0.26 5.27 23.60
C GLU A 25 0.02 4.00 24.42
N ARG A 26 0.02 4.10 25.75
CA ARG A 26 -0.27 2.97 26.63
C ARG A 26 -1.63 2.31 26.35
N GLU A 27 -2.64 3.11 25.99
CA GLU A 27 -3.96 2.60 25.70
C GLU A 27 -4.02 1.89 24.35
N ILE A 28 -3.41 2.47 23.33
CA ILE A 28 -3.39 1.85 21.99
C ILE A 28 -2.57 0.54 22.02
N HIS A 29 -1.45 0.50 22.73
CA HIS A 29 -0.65 -0.71 22.92
C HIS A 29 -1.49 -1.82 23.57
N LYS A 30 -2.12 -1.54 24.71
CA LYS A 30 -2.95 -2.50 25.43
C LYS A 30 -4.07 -3.08 24.54
N ARG A 31 -4.75 -2.23 23.77
CA ARG A 31 -5.82 -2.69 22.83
C ARG A 31 -5.24 -3.60 21.75
N THR A 32 -4.06 -3.28 21.25
CA THR A 32 -3.41 -4.06 20.18
C THR A 32 -2.92 -5.40 20.72
N GLU A 33 -2.32 -5.46 21.90
CA GLU A 33 -1.93 -6.71 22.59
C GLU A 33 -3.15 -7.62 22.75
N GLN A 34 -4.24 -7.10 23.30
CA GLN A 34 -5.51 -7.85 23.43
C GLN A 34 -6.02 -8.38 22.09
N LEU A 35 -5.93 -7.59 21.01
CA LEU A 35 -6.31 -8.01 19.68
C LEU A 35 -5.43 -9.17 19.19
N ILE A 36 -4.10 -9.07 19.36
CA ILE A 36 -3.15 -10.10 18.95
C ILE A 36 -3.40 -11.41 19.68
N ASP A 37 -3.68 -11.36 20.97
CA ASP A 37 -3.93 -12.54 21.80
C ASP A 37 -5.25 -13.25 21.46
N THR A 38 -6.21 -12.53 20.88
CA THR A 38 -7.58 -13.04 20.64
C THR A 38 -7.92 -13.27 19.17
N THR A 39 -7.08 -12.84 18.24
CA THR A 39 -7.35 -12.96 16.81
C THR A 39 -6.17 -13.61 16.07
N PRO A 40 -6.42 -14.36 14.99
CA PRO A 40 -5.35 -14.88 14.16
C PRO A 40 -4.54 -13.74 13.50
N ALA A 41 -3.31 -14.06 13.14
CA ALA A 41 -2.49 -13.15 12.34
C ALA A 41 -3.19 -12.78 11.02
N PRO A 42 -3.00 -11.54 10.53
CA PRO A 42 -3.54 -11.12 9.24
C PRO A 42 -3.06 -12.01 8.08
N SER A 43 -3.85 -12.07 7.01
CA SER A 43 -3.46 -12.77 5.79
C SER A 43 -2.21 -12.15 5.18
N SER A 44 -1.25 -12.98 4.74
CA SER A 44 -0.02 -12.52 4.10
C SER A 44 -0.28 -11.88 2.73
N MET A 45 0.12 -10.62 2.57
CA MET A 45 0.06 -9.92 1.30
C MET A 45 1.13 -10.44 0.34
N ARG A 46 2.36 -10.64 0.85
CA ARG A 46 3.44 -11.20 0.05
C ARG A 46 3.03 -12.53 -0.59
N ARG A 47 2.46 -13.44 0.20
CA ARG A 47 2.00 -14.73 -0.32
C ARG A 47 0.88 -14.55 -1.34
N ALA A 48 -0.11 -13.71 -1.05
CA ALA A 48 -1.20 -13.44 -1.97
C ALA A 48 -0.72 -12.91 -3.32
N LEU A 49 0.33 -12.07 -3.34
CA LEU A 49 0.91 -11.54 -4.58
C LEU A 49 1.72 -12.59 -5.34
N THR A 50 2.54 -13.38 -4.64
CA THR A 50 3.41 -14.39 -5.28
C THR A 50 2.62 -15.59 -5.82
N GLU A 51 1.50 -15.94 -5.20
CA GLU A 51 0.61 -17.04 -5.64
C GLU A 51 -0.45 -16.57 -6.66
N SER A 52 -0.63 -15.26 -6.85
CA SER A 52 -1.64 -14.71 -7.74
C SER A 52 -1.25 -14.81 -9.22
N GLU A 53 -2.21 -15.16 -10.07
CA GLU A 53 -2.05 -15.10 -11.52
C GLU A 53 -1.88 -13.67 -12.04
N THR A 54 -2.48 -12.66 -11.37
CA THR A 54 -2.46 -11.27 -11.81
C THR A 54 -1.63 -10.33 -10.93
N GLY A 55 -1.54 -10.62 -9.61
CA GLY A 55 -0.80 -9.81 -8.65
C GLY A 55 -1.37 -8.40 -8.43
N ILE A 56 -2.63 -8.12 -8.78
CA ILE A 56 -3.20 -6.78 -8.70
C ILE A 56 -3.53 -6.42 -7.26
N ILE A 57 -2.93 -5.33 -6.77
CA ILE A 57 -3.30 -4.63 -5.54
C ILE A 57 -4.24 -3.49 -5.95
N ALA A 58 -5.56 -3.68 -5.74
CA ALA A 58 -6.55 -2.68 -6.12
C ALA A 58 -6.65 -1.58 -5.04
N GLU A 59 -6.37 -0.33 -5.43
CA GLU A 59 -6.30 0.78 -4.49
C GLU A 59 -7.63 1.53 -4.38
N PHE A 60 -8.16 1.62 -3.17
CA PHE A 60 -9.25 2.51 -2.81
C PHE A 60 -8.69 3.87 -2.41
N LYS A 61 -8.82 4.84 -3.32
CA LYS A 61 -8.33 6.21 -3.18
C LYS A 61 -9.35 7.22 -3.67
N ARG A 62 -9.85 8.07 -2.77
CA ARG A 62 -10.89 9.07 -3.08
C ARG A 62 -10.32 10.36 -3.65
N LYS A 63 -9.11 10.75 -3.22
CA LYS A 63 -8.46 12.03 -3.53
C LYS A 63 -6.97 11.82 -3.72
N SER A 64 -6.30 12.71 -4.41
CA SER A 64 -4.84 12.80 -4.44
C SER A 64 -4.36 14.25 -4.60
N PRO A 65 -3.14 14.61 -4.14
CA PRO A 65 -2.60 15.96 -4.29
C PRO A 65 -2.54 16.43 -5.75
N SER A 66 -2.24 15.52 -6.69
CA SER A 66 -2.08 15.85 -8.11
C SER A 66 -3.39 15.95 -8.90
N LYS A 67 -4.49 15.36 -8.41
CA LYS A 67 -5.77 15.26 -9.15
C LYS A 67 -6.97 15.85 -8.40
N GLY A 68 -6.82 16.21 -7.10
CA GLY A 68 -7.96 16.54 -6.26
C GLY A 68 -8.86 15.33 -6.02
N TRP A 69 -10.17 15.54 -5.93
CA TRP A 69 -11.14 14.47 -5.77
C TRP A 69 -11.26 13.62 -7.04
N ILE A 70 -11.02 12.32 -6.91
CA ILE A 70 -11.17 11.32 -7.97
C ILE A 70 -12.58 10.71 -7.88
N LYS A 71 -13.01 10.39 -6.66
CA LYS A 71 -14.34 9.86 -6.36
C LYS A 71 -14.71 10.19 -4.91
N GLU A 72 -15.24 11.39 -4.68
CA GLU A 72 -15.55 11.91 -3.35
C GLU A 72 -16.61 11.06 -2.62
N GLU A 73 -17.60 10.58 -3.37
CA GLU A 73 -18.67 9.70 -2.90
C GLU A 73 -18.25 8.23 -2.74
N GLY A 74 -16.99 7.90 -3.04
CA GLY A 74 -16.47 6.53 -2.96
C GLY A 74 -16.60 5.96 -1.55
N ARG A 75 -17.14 4.74 -1.44
CA ARG A 75 -17.49 4.08 -0.20
C ARG A 75 -16.57 2.92 0.11
N ALA A 76 -16.05 2.89 1.34
CA ALA A 76 -15.13 1.85 1.81
C ALA A 76 -15.85 0.51 2.12
N ASP A 77 -17.17 0.51 2.30
CA ASP A 77 -17.98 -0.69 2.51
C ASP A 77 -18.35 -1.42 1.21
N THR A 78 -18.18 -0.78 0.06
CA THR A 78 -18.61 -1.35 -1.22
C THR A 78 -17.46 -1.54 -2.19
N ILE A 79 -16.60 -0.53 -2.42
CA ILE A 79 -15.57 -0.58 -3.46
C ILE A 79 -14.48 -1.63 -3.16
N PRO A 80 -13.90 -1.71 -1.94
CA PRO A 80 -12.92 -2.76 -1.63
C PRO A 80 -13.48 -4.18 -1.74
N LEU A 81 -14.74 -4.38 -1.35
CA LEU A 81 -15.42 -5.66 -1.51
C LEU A 81 -15.63 -6.00 -3.00
N ALA A 82 -16.03 -5.02 -3.81
CA ALA A 82 -16.15 -5.22 -5.26
C ALA A 82 -14.79 -5.55 -5.91
N TYR A 83 -13.69 -4.98 -5.41
CA TYR A 83 -12.35 -5.33 -5.86
C TYR A 83 -11.98 -6.79 -5.53
N GLN A 84 -12.33 -7.26 -4.33
CA GLN A 84 -12.17 -8.67 -3.97
C GLN A 84 -12.96 -9.58 -4.91
N GLN A 85 -14.21 -9.27 -5.17
CA GLN A 85 -15.09 -10.04 -6.06
C GLN A 85 -14.59 -10.04 -7.50
N ALA A 86 -13.95 -8.97 -7.93
CA ALA A 86 -13.37 -8.82 -9.27
C ALA A 86 -12.00 -9.50 -9.45
N GLY A 87 -11.47 -10.15 -8.41
CA GLY A 87 -10.23 -10.94 -8.50
C GLY A 87 -8.95 -10.16 -8.21
N ALA A 88 -9.00 -9.10 -7.40
CA ALA A 88 -7.80 -8.52 -6.82
C ALA A 88 -7.06 -9.55 -5.96
N ALA A 89 -5.73 -9.49 -5.93
CA ALA A 89 -4.90 -10.29 -5.03
C ALA A 89 -4.83 -9.67 -3.62
N ALA A 90 -4.89 -8.35 -3.55
CA ALA A 90 -4.88 -7.57 -2.33
C ALA A 90 -5.61 -6.24 -2.54
N VAL A 91 -5.90 -5.54 -1.45
CA VAL A 91 -6.50 -4.20 -1.48
C VAL A 91 -5.55 -3.22 -0.79
N SER A 92 -5.37 -2.04 -1.38
CA SER A 92 -4.71 -0.89 -0.76
C SER A 92 -5.76 0.15 -0.37
N ILE A 93 -5.73 0.65 0.87
CA ILE A 93 -6.70 1.64 1.36
C ILE A 93 -5.94 2.86 1.85
N LEU A 94 -6.20 4.01 1.21
CA LEU A 94 -5.66 5.30 1.66
C LEU A 94 -6.30 5.69 2.99
N THR A 95 -5.46 5.99 3.99
CA THR A 95 -5.87 6.36 5.33
C THR A 95 -5.43 7.77 5.75
N ASP A 96 -4.73 8.49 4.87
CA ASP A 96 -4.44 9.90 5.07
C ASP A 96 -5.66 10.78 4.79
N SER A 97 -6.06 11.61 5.77
CA SER A 97 -7.28 12.40 5.68
C SER A 97 -7.10 13.69 4.88
N HIS A 98 -6.03 14.42 5.11
CA HIS A 98 -5.86 15.77 4.57
C HIS A 98 -5.59 15.77 3.06
N TYR A 99 -4.64 14.95 2.64
CA TYR A 99 -4.20 14.93 1.24
C TYR A 99 -4.96 13.93 0.37
N PHE A 100 -5.43 12.81 0.97
CA PHE A 100 -6.04 11.72 0.21
C PHE A 100 -7.52 11.47 0.53
N GLY A 101 -8.10 12.20 1.49
CA GLY A 101 -9.50 12.04 1.88
C GLY A 101 -9.81 10.64 2.45
N GLY A 102 -8.79 9.97 3.00
CA GLY A 102 -8.86 8.65 3.61
C GLY A 102 -9.01 8.71 5.13
N TYR A 103 -9.29 7.59 5.76
CA TYR A 103 -9.41 7.45 7.21
C TYR A 103 -9.06 6.02 7.62
N ASP A 104 -8.46 5.83 8.81
CA ASP A 104 -8.20 4.49 9.39
C ASP A 104 -9.46 3.64 9.45
N SER A 105 -10.61 4.27 9.75
CA SER A 105 -11.91 3.61 9.77
C SER A 105 -12.29 2.94 8.44
N PHE A 106 -11.74 3.37 7.30
CA PHE A 106 -12.04 2.75 6.01
C PHE A 106 -11.54 1.32 5.92
N VAL A 107 -10.40 1.01 6.56
CA VAL A 107 -9.89 -0.37 6.64
C VAL A 107 -10.85 -1.24 7.44
N ARG A 108 -11.30 -0.75 8.61
CA ARG A 108 -12.29 -1.46 9.45
C ARG A 108 -13.61 -1.67 8.73
N VAL A 109 -14.14 -0.60 8.12
CA VAL A 109 -15.39 -0.66 7.35
C VAL A 109 -15.30 -1.67 6.21
N ALA A 110 -14.18 -1.72 5.50
CA ALA A 110 -13.96 -2.73 4.47
C ALA A 110 -13.95 -4.16 5.05
N ARG A 111 -13.28 -4.38 6.20
CA ARG A 111 -13.29 -5.66 6.90
C ARG A 111 -14.68 -6.08 7.34
N ASP A 112 -15.42 -5.18 7.96
CA ASP A 112 -16.79 -5.40 8.45
C ASP A 112 -17.76 -5.72 7.30
N SER A 113 -17.46 -5.22 6.10
CA SER A 113 -18.23 -5.49 4.87
C SER A 113 -17.88 -6.82 4.20
N GLY A 114 -16.91 -7.58 4.74
CA GLY A 114 -16.56 -8.91 4.25
C GLY A 114 -15.26 -8.99 3.42
N VAL A 115 -14.42 -7.97 3.42
CA VAL A 115 -13.10 -8.04 2.78
C VAL A 115 -12.19 -8.95 3.59
N THR A 116 -11.78 -10.09 3.01
CA THR A 116 -10.88 -11.09 3.59
C THR A 116 -9.48 -11.04 2.98
N LEU A 117 -9.31 -10.39 1.81
CA LEU A 117 -8.02 -10.19 1.18
C LEU A 117 -7.03 -9.43 2.09
N PRO A 118 -5.71 -9.62 1.91
CA PRO A 118 -4.75 -8.75 2.57
C PRO A 118 -5.01 -7.27 2.27
N VAL A 119 -4.92 -6.42 3.30
CA VAL A 119 -5.12 -4.96 3.17
C VAL A 119 -3.83 -4.23 3.50
N LEU A 120 -3.35 -3.43 2.56
CA LEU A 120 -2.28 -2.47 2.77
C LEU A 120 -2.83 -1.20 3.42
N TYR A 121 -2.30 -0.86 4.59
CA TYR A 121 -2.48 0.44 5.22
C TYR A 121 -1.62 1.47 4.49
N LYS A 122 -2.24 2.23 3.60
CA LYS A 122 -1.53 3.20 2.74
C LYS A 122 -1.56 4.57 3.39
N ASN A 123 -0.52 4.87 4.17
CA ASN A 123 -0.31 6.12 4.89
C ASN A 123 1.18 6.51 4.87
N PHE A 124 1.51 7.72 5.29
CA PHE A 124 2.88 8.14 5.56
C PHE A 124 3.22 7.74 6.99
N VAL A 125 3.84 6.57 7.15
CA VAL A 125 4.19 6.03 8.46
C VAL A 125 5.52 6.60 8.89
N VAL A 126 5.51 7.44 9.92
CA VAL A 126 6.68 8.15 10.47
C VAL A 126 6.84 7.95 11.97
N ASP A 127 5.94 7.17 12.59
CA ASP A 127 5.90 6.93 14.03
C ASP A 127 5.29 5.55 14.31
N GLU A 128 5.80 4.86 15.33
CA GLU A 128 5.31 3.53 15.72
C GLU A 128 3.83 3.52 16.11
N TYR A 129 3.30 4.62 16.63
CA TYR A 129 1.88 4.76 16.96
C TYR A 129 0.96 4.40 15.78
N GLN A 130 1.36 4.76 14.56
CA GLN A 130 0.60 4.44 13.34
C GLN A 130 0.56 2.95 13.04
N LEU A 131 1.58 2.19 13.45
CA LEU A 131 1.60 0.74 13.28
C LEU A 131 0.54 0.08 14.18
N PHE A 132 0.39 0.56 15.42
CA PHE A 132 -0.69 0.11 16.29
C PHE A 132 -2.07 0.47 15.74
N GLN A 133 -2.24 1.69 15.19
CA GLN A 133 -3.48 2.08 14.50
C GLN A 133 -3.76 1.13 13.32
N ALA A 134 -2.78 0.87 12.48
CA ALA A 134 -2.90 -0.02 11.32
C ALA A 134 -3.34 -1.44 11.76
N ARG A 135 -2.71 -2.00 12.79
CA ARG A 135 -3.07 -3.33 13.30
C ARG A 135 -4.49 -3.36 13.87
N LEU A 136 -4.88 -2.34 14.64
CA LEU A 136 -6.22 -2.23 15.23
C LEU A 136 -7.34 -2.05 14.19
N CYS A 137 -7.06 -1.41 13.07
CA CYS A 137 -8.07 -1.27 12.01
C CYS A 137 -8.16 -2.50 11.08
N GLY A 138 -7.25 -3.48 11.23
CA GLY A 138 -7.30 -4.75 10.50
C GLY A 138 -6.40 -4.82 9.25
N ALA A 139 -5.34 -3.99 9.19
CA ALA A 139 -4.34 -4.05 8.14
C ALA A 139 -3.54 -5.37 8.17
N SER A 140 -3.07 -5.81 7.01
CA SER A 140 -2.18 -6.96 6.83
C SER A 140 -0.74 -6.52 6.59
N ALA A 141 -0.57 -5.37 5.96
CA ALA A 141 0.72 -4.78 5.67
C ALA A 141 0.66 -3.26 5.83
N VAL A 142 1.82 -2.65 6.06
CA VAL A 142 2.00 -1.20 6.15
C VAL A 142 2.98 -0.72 5.09
N LEU A 143 2.79 0.53 4.64
CA LEU A 143 3.72 1.20 3.76
C LEU A 143 4.83 1.87 4.58
N LEU A 144 6.08 1.63 4.22
CA LEU A 144 7.22 2.43 4.65
C LEU A 144 7.87 3.06 3.42
N ILE A 145 8.08 4.37 3.43
CA ILE A 145 8.63 5.13 2.30
C ILE A 145 10.07 5.48 2.60
N ALA A 146 11.01 4.97 1.81
CA ALA A 146 12.44 5.19 2.04
C ALA A 146 12.82 6.68 1.99
N ALA A 147 12.17 7.46 1.13
CA ALA A 147 12.38 8.90 1.02
C ALA A 147 11.99 9.70 2.29
N ASP A 148 11.08 9.18 3.11
CA ASP A 148 10.54 9.85 4.31
C ASP A 148 11.30 9.50 5.59
N LEU A 149 12.05 8.41 5.59
CA LEU A 149 12.61 7.77 6.77
C LEU A 149 14.13 7.72 6.69
N LYS A 150 14.80 7.87 7.83
CA LYS A 150 16.18 7.42 7.94
C LYS A 150 16.22 5.90 7.98
N ARG A 151 17.34 5.31 7.53
CA ARG A 151 17.51 3.84 7.56
C ARG A 151 17.26 3.22 8.95
N SER A 152 17.72 3.89 10.02
CA SER A 152 17.48 3.43 11.38
C SER A 152 16.00 3.45 11.76
N GLU A 153 15.26 4.46 11.33
CA GLU A 153 13.81 4.58 11.55
C GLU A 153 13.07 3.49 10.76
N CYS A 154 13.40 3.31 9.47
CA CYS A 154 12.84 2.26 8.63
C CYS A 154 13.00 0.87 9.27
N ARG A 155 14.22 0.52 9.70
CA ARG A 155 14.51 -0.76 10.38
C ARG A 155 13.71 -0.93 11.67
N THR A 156 13.57 0.12 12.47
CA THR A 156 12.82 0.07 13.72
C THR A 156 11.33 -0.15 13.44
N LEU A 157 10.77 0.61 12.49
CA LEU A 157 9.35 0.48 12.12
C LEU A 157 9.05 -0.87 11.46
N ALA A 158 9.95 -1.39 10.61
CA ALA A 158 9.78 -2.70 10.01
C ALA A 158 9.75 -3.82 11.07
N ARG A 159 10.69 -3.79 12.03
CA ARG A 159 10.68 -4.74 13.13
C ARG A 159 9.40 -4.64 13.97
N MET A 160 8.97 -3.43 14.31
CA MET A 160 7.73 -3.23 15.07
C MET A 160 6.50 -3.73 14.29
N ALA A 161 6.43 -3.51 12.97
CA ALA A 161 5.36 -4.05 12.14
C ALA A 161 5.31 -5.59 12.22
N HIS A 162 6.48 -6.26 12.22
CA HIS A 162 6.58 -7.71 12.38
C HIS A 162 6.14 -8.20 13.77
N GLU A 163 6.49 -7.48 14.84
CA GLU A 163 6.03 -7.77 16.20
C GLU A 163 4.50 -7.67 16.30
N LEU A 164 3.91 -6.73 15.55
CA LEU A 164 2.47 -6.57 15.41
C LEU A 164 1.83 -7.52 14.37
N GLN A 165 2.57 -8.50 13.87
CA GLN A 165 2.14 -9.52 12.89
C GLN A 165 1.73 -8.94 11.52
N MET A 166 2.23 -7.77 11.17
CA MET A 166 2.03 -7.18 9.84
C MET A 166 3.29 -7.33 8.98
N GLU A 167 3.10 -7.32 7.66
CA GLU A 167 4.15 -7.24 6.66
C GLU A 167 4.44 -5.78 6.28
N VAL A 168 5.56 -5.55 5.60
CA VAL A 168 5.97 -4.24 5.13
C VAL A 168 5.99 -4.20 3.59
N LEU A 169 5.45 -3.16 3.00
CA LEU A 169 5.76 -2.73 1.65
C LEU A 169 6.74 -1.56 1.76
N LEU A 170 8.03 -1.82 1.49
CA LEU A 170 9.05 -0.78 1.43
C LEU A 170 9.02 -0.12 0.05
N GLU A 171 8.60 1.15 -0.01
CA GLU A 171 8.52 1.93 -1.23
C GLU A 171 9.84 2.68 -1.48
N ILE A 172 10.40 2.51 -2.69
CA ILE A 172 11.57 3.23 -3.18
C ILE A 172 11.27 3.95 -4.50
N HIS A 173 11.97 5.05 -4.78
CA HIS A 173 11.80 5.88 -5.97
C HIS A 173 13.07 5.96 -6.81
N SER A 174 14.23 5.73 -6.20
CA SER A 174 15.54 5.95 -6.80
C SER A 174 16.53 4.85 -6.46
N GLU A 175 17.65 4.81 -7.21
CA GLU A 175 18.72 3.84 -7.00
C GLU A 175 19.38 4.01 -5.60
N HIS A 176 19.48 5.23 -5.09
CA HIS A 176 20.06 5.50 -3.77
C HIS A 176 19.25 4.90 -2.62
N GLU A 177 17.95 4.65 -2.83
CA GLU A 177 17.08 4.07 -1.83
C GLU A 177 17.13 2.54 -1.81
N THR A 178 17.81 1.90 -2.77
CA THR A 178 17.92 0.42 -2.79
C THR A 178 18.69 -0.14 -1.58
N ASP A 179 19.51 0.67 -0.92
CA ASP A 179 20.22 0.27 0.30
C ASP A 179 19.26 -0.05 1.48
N TYR A 180 18.05 0.54 1.48
CA TYR A 180 17.02 0.28 2.49
C TYR A 180 16.48 -1.15 2.46
N ILE A 181 16.65 -1.85 1.34
CA ILE A 181 16.19 -3.24 1.18
C ILE A 181 16.84 -4.18 2.19
N SER A 182 18.06 -3.87 2.64
CA SER A 182 18.74 -4.64 3.69
C SER A 182 18.15 -4.41 5.09
N ASP A 183 17.24 -3.46 5.25
CA ASP A 183 16.60 -3.11 6.52
C ASP A 183 15.24 -3.79 6.73
N ILE A 184 14.75 -4.56 5.74
CA ILE A 184 13.52 -5.36 5.77
C ILE A 184 13.80 -6.85 5.63
N ASP A 185 12.81 -7.68 5.93
CA ASP A 185 12.90 -9.15 5.81
C ASP A 185 12.27 -9.61 4.48
N LEU A 186 13.10 -9.92 3.48
CA LEU A 186 12.65 -10.35 2.15
C LEU A 186 11.83 -11.65 2.15
N THR A 187 11.84 -12.43 3.24
CA THR A 187 11.00 -13.63 3.36
C THR A 187 9.55 -13.30 3.72
N ARG A 188 9.31 -12.09 4.23
CA ARG A 188 8.00 -11.60 4.68
C ARG A 188 7.54 -10.35 3.94
N ASP A 189 8.46 -9.47 3.61
CA ASP A 189 8.18 -8.13 3.11
C ASP A 189 8.20 -8.04 1.59
N MET A 190 7.73 -6.91 1.09
CA MET A 190 7.68 -6.58 -0.33
C MET A 190 8.52 -5.34 -0.62
N CYS A 191 9.11 -5.30 -1.82
CA CYS A 191 9.85 -4.14 -2.33
C CYS A 191 9.01 -3.41 -3.38
N GLY A 192 8.53 -2.22 -3.06
CA GLY A 192 7.75 -1.35 -3.95
C GLY A 192 8.65 -0.40 -4.74
N ILE A 193 8.45 -0.31 -6.04
CA ILE A 193 9.06 0.73 -6.88
C ILE A 193 7.95 1.68 -7.31
N ASN A 194 8.01 2.91 -6.83
CA ASN A 194 7.06 3.94 -7.21
C ASN A 194 7.55 4.66 -8.47
N ASN A 195 6.73 4.59 -9.53
CA ASN A 195 7.00 5.22 -10.82
C ASN A 195 6.70 6.73 -10.82
N ARG A 196 6.09 7.25 -9.76
CA ARG A 196 5.79 8.67 -9.63
C ARG A 196 6.91 9.37 -8.88
N ASN A 197 7.50 10.38 -9.51
CA ASN A 197 8.38 11.31 -8.83
C ASN A 197 7.55 12.21 -7.90
N LEU A 198 7.85 12.19 -6.61
CA LEU A 198 7.06 12.89 -5.59
C LEU A 198 7.21 14.43 -5.67
N GLY A 199 8.34 14.93 -6.17
CA GLY A 199 8.57 16.37 -6.32
C GLY A 199 7.92 16.98 -7.57
N THR A 200 7.87 16.23 -8.69
CA THR A 200 7.37 16.73 -9.98
C THR A 200 6.00 16.16 -10.38
N PHE A 201 5.52 15.14 -9.69
CA PHE A 201 4.35 14.32 -10.03
C PHE A 201 4.41 13.63 -11.41
N VAL A 202 5.52 13.71 -12.10
CA VAL A 202 5.73 12.96 -13.35
C VAL A 202 5.77 11.47 -13.04
N THR A 203 5.06 10.68 -13.82
CA THR A 203 4.97 9.23 -13.67
C THR A 203 5.58 8.57 -14.90
N ASP A 204 6.58 7.69 -14.69
CA ASP A 204 7.28 6.95 -15.74
C ASP A 204 7.48 5.50 -15.32
N THR A 205 6.75 4.58 -15.93
CA THR A 205 6.84 3.14 -15.64
C THR A 205 8.20 2.53 -15.96
N GLN A 206 9.04 3.20 -16.78
CA GLN A 206 10.43 2.79 -17.03
C GLN A 206 11.27 2.77 -15.75
N ASN A 207 10.87 3.53 -14.71
CA ASN A 207 11.52 3.48 -13.40
C ASN A 207 11.48 2.07 -12.81
N SER A 208 10.34 1.38 -12.87
CA SER A 208 10.21 -0.01 -12.42
C SER A 208 11.18 -0.94 -13.17
N PHE A 209 11.25 -0.87 -14.49
CA PHE A 209 12.17 -1.70 -15.27
C PHE A 209 13.65 -1.45 -14.94
N ARG A 210 14.01 -0.18 -14.76
CA ARG A 210 15.37 0.23 -14.42
C ARG A 210 15.79 -0.28 -13.04
N LEU A 211 14.96 -0.06 -12.03
CA LEU A 211 15.26 -0.43 -10.65
C LEU A 211 15.09 -1.93 -10.37
N ALA A 212 14.26 -2.65 -11.14
CA ALA A 212 14.05 -4.09 -10.97
C ALA A 212 15.35 -4.89 -10.97
N THR A 213 16.33 -4.46 -11.79
CA THR A 213 17.65 -5.13 -11.93
C THR A 213 18.56 -4.91 -10.72
N ARG A 214 18.25 -3.92 -9.87
CA ARG A 214 18.99 -3.59 -8.64
C ARG A 214 18.44 -4.33 -7.42
N LEU A 215 17.22 -4.85 -7.50
CA LEU A 215 16.60 -5.58 -6.42
C LEU A 215 17.02 -7.06 -6.41
N PRO A 216 17.14 -7.69 -5.23
CA PRO A 216 17.38 -9.12 -5.11
C PRO A 216 16.35 -9.93 -5.92
N LYS A 217 16.79 -11.06 -6.47
CA LYS A 217 15.90 -11.92 -7.31
C LYS A 217 14.74 -12.50 -6.48
N GLU A 218 15.00 -12.81 -5.22
CA GLU A 218 14.04 -13.36 -4.25
C GLU A 218 13.03 -12.34 -3.72
N ALA A 219 13.26 -11.04 -3.97
CA ALA A 219 12.36 -10.00 -3.51
C ALA A 219 10.98 -10.11 -4.17
N CYS A 220 9.92 -10.02 -3.37
CA CYS A 220 8.56 -9.80 -3.88
C CYS A 220 8.44 -8.34 -4.35
N LYS A 221 8.62 -8.14 -5.66
CA LYS A 221 8.65 -6.81 -6.27
C LYS A 221 7.24 -6.32 -6.57
N VAL A 222 6.94 -5.08 -6.20
CA VAL A 222 5.67 -4.38 -6.47
C VAL A 222 5.95 -3.14 -7.31
N SER A 223 5.24 -2.96 -8.41
CA SER A 223 5.28 -1.71 -9.20
C SER A 223 4.07 -0.85 -8.84
N GLU A 224 4.32 0.45 -8.59
CA GLU A 224 3.31 1.40 -8.13
C GLU A 224 3.26 2.62 -9.04
N SER A 225 2.07 3.16 -9.24
CA SER A 225 1.78 4.33 -10.06
C SER A 225 1.98 4.13 -11.57
N GLY A 226 1.12 4.77 -12.37
CA GLY A 226 1.24 4.82 -13.83
C GLY A 226 0.89 3.53 -14.58
N ILE A 227 0.36 2.53 -13.88
CA ILE A 227 -0.08 1.29 -14.52
C ILE A 227 -1.55 1.45 -14.91
N ASP A 228 -1.83 1.56 -16.19
CA ASP A 228 -3.17 1.82 -16.74
C ASP A 228 -3.59 0.82 -17.82
N SER A 229 -2.70 -0.09 -18.21
CA SER A 229 -2.99 -1.12 -19.20
C SER A 229 -2.60 -2.54 -18.75
N PRO A 230 -3.35 -3.58 -19.17
CA PRO A 230 -2.99 -4.97 -18.96
C PRO A 230 -1.63 -5.34 -19.56
N ASP A 231 -1.25 -4.77 -20.71
CA ASP A 231 0.02 -5.03 -21.37
C ASP A 231 1.21 -4.57 -20.52
N THR A 232 1.06 -3.43 -19.82
CA THR A 232 2.07 -2.95 -18.85
C THR A 232 2.26 -3.94 -17.72
N VAL A 233 1.17 -4.51 -17.18
CA VAL A 233 1.24 -5.57 -16.15
C VAL A 233 1.98 -6.79 -16.66
N CYS A 234 1.65 -7.27 -17.86
CA CYS A 234 2.32 -8.42 -18.48
C CYS A 234 3.83 -8.17 -18.68
N ALA A 235 4.21 -6.99 -19.18
CA ALA A 235 5.61 -6.61 -19.36
C ALA A 235 6.38 -6.55 -18.02
N LEU A 236 5.78 -5.98 -16.97
CA LEU A 236 6.36 -5.92 -15.64
C LEU A 236 6.49 -7.31 -15.00
N ARG A 237 5.52 -8.22 -15.22
CA ARG A 237 5.64 -9.62 -14.76
C ARG A 237 6.83 -10.32 -15.40
N LEU A 238 7.05 -10.14 -16.68
CA LEU A 238 8.23 -10.67 -17.38
C LEU A 238 9.55 -10.10 -16.83
N ALA A 239 9.51 -8.86 -16.29
CA ALA A 239 10.64 -8.25 -15.60
C ALA A 239 10.79 -8.72 -14.12
N GLY A 240 9.94 -9.66 -13.66
CA GLY A 240 10.03 -10.27 -12.34
C GLY A 240 9.25 -9.57 -11.24
N PHE A 241 8.24 -8.76 -11.58
CA PHE A 241 7.30 -8.20 -10.60
C PHE A 241 6.20 -9.19 -10.25
N HIS A 242 5.80 -9.18 -8.97
CA HIS A 242 4.73 -10.03 -8.42
C HIS A 242 3.48 -9.21 -8.11
N GLY A 243 3.63 -7.91 -7.78
CA GLY A 243 2.54 -7.03 -7.39
C GLY A 243 2.43 -5.79 -8.27
N PHE A 244 1.20 -5.31 -8.47
CA PHE A 244 0.88 -4.14 -9.29
C PHE A 244 -0.16 -3.29 -8.57
N LEU A 245 0.25 -2.14 -8.00
CA LEU A 245 -0.62 -1.26 -7.26
C LEU A 245 -1.31 -0.28 -8.21
N ILE A 246 -2.62 -0.43 -8.38
CA ILE A 246 -3.44 0.27 -9.36
C ILE A 246 -4.67 0.87 -8.67
N GLY A 247 -4.82 2.20 -8.75
CA GLY A 247 -5.95 2.90 -8.13
C GLY A 247 -6.72 3.78 -9.12
N GLU A 248 -6.08 4.83 -9.65
CA GLU A 248 -6.76 5.84 -10.48
C GLU A 248 -7.48 5.22 -11.68
N CYS A 249 -6.89 4.21 -12.31
CA CYS A 249 -7.46 3.52 -13.46
C CYS A 249 -8.88 2.99 -13.19
N PHE A 250 -9.11 2.48 -11.97
CA PHE A 250 -10.40 1.94 -11.56
C PHE A 250 -11.29 3.00 -10.92
N MET A 251 -10.74 3.77 -9.98
CA MET A 251 -11.51 4.73 -9.17
C MET A 251 -12.20 5.82 -9.98
N LYS A 252 -11.62 6.24 -11.12
CA LYS A 252 -12.21 7.25 -12.01
C LYS A 252 -13.45 6.79 -12.78
N THR A 253 -13.74 5.49 -12.77
CA THR A 253 -14.90 4.91 -13.45
C THR A 253 -16.14 4.93 -12.54
N ASP A 254 -17.33 4.86 -13.15
CA ASP A 254 -18.57 4.79 -12.36
C ASP A 254 -18.64 3.52 -11.50
N LYS A 255 -18.09 2.42 -12.02
CA LYS A 255 -18.10 1.09 -11.40
C LYS A 255 -16.69 0.51 -11.28
N PRO A 256 -15.94 0.89 -10.24
CA PRO A 256 -14.55 0.46 -10.06
C PRO A 256 -14.34 -1.07 -10.08
N GLY A 257 -15.26 -1.84 -9.49
CA GLY A 257 -15.20 -3.31 -9.48
C GLY A 257 -15.33 -3.91 -10.89
N GLU A 258 -16.29 -3.44 -11.71
CA GLU A 258 -16.44 -3.92 -13.09
C GLU A 258 -15.23 -3.54 -13.97
N ALA A 259 -14.66 -2.35 -13.71
CA ALA A 259 -13.44 -1.93 -14.40
C ALA A 259 -12.25 -2.83 -14.09
N LEU A 260 -12.09 -3.20 -12.81
CA LEU A 260 -11.06 -4.15 -12.38
C LEU A 260 -11.29 -5.54 -12.97
N GLU A 261 -12.52 -6.06 -12.94
CA GLU A 261 -12.85 -7.38 -13.49
C GLU A 261 -12.42 -7.51 -14.97
N LYS A 262 -12.78 -6.51 -15.78
CA LYS A 262 -12.36 -6.46 -17.19
C LYS A 262 -10.85 -6.37 -17.36
N PHE A 263 -10.19 -5.67 -16.46
CA PHE A 263 -8.72 -5.54 -16.47
C PHE A 263 -8.07 -6.88 -16.11
N VAL A 264 -8.53 -7.56 -15.06
CA VAL A 264 -8.07 -8.88 -14.62
C VAL A 264 -8.19 -9.91 -15.74
N LEU A 265 -9.34 -9.97 -16.41
CA LEU A 265 -9.55 -10.89 -17.55
C LEU A 265 -8.50 -10.69 -18.64
N LYS A 266 -8.25 -9.44 -19.03
CA LYS A 266 -7.25 -9.13 -20.07
C LYS A 266 -5.80 -9.45 -19.63
N VAL A 267 -5.46 -9.24 -18.34
CA VAL A 267 -4.15 -9.63 -17.83
C VAL A 267 -3.99 -11.15 -17.93
N LYS A 268 -4.99 -11.94 -17.52
CA LYS A 268 -4.96 -13.41 -17.63
C LYS A 268 -4.79 -13.88 -19.09
N GLU A 269 -5.50 -13.26 -20.04
CA GLU A 269 -5.33 -13.56 -21.46
C GLU A 269 -3.93 -13.24 -21.98
N GLY A 270 -3.32 -12.15 -21.49
CA GLY A 270 -1.97 -11.73 -21.86
C GLY A 270 -0.86 -12.61 -21.27
N VAL A 271 -1.05 -13.15 -20.07
CA VAL A 271 -0.08 -14.06 -19.42
C VAL A 271 -0.06 -15.45 -20.08
N LEU A 272 -1.14 -15.84 -20.76
CA LEU A 272 -1.24 -17.13 -21.47
C LEU A 272 -0.63 -17.11 -22.89
N ARG A 273 -0.21 -15.94 -23.37
CA ARG A 273 0.45 -15.77 -24.69
C ARG A 273 1.96 -15.75 -24.55
#